data_bb3789ad3081e800bc4ddf7fc201f6bf
#
_entry.id   bb3789ad3081e800bc4ddf7fc201f6bf
#
_cell.length_a   1.000
_cell.length_b   1.000
_cell.length_c   1.000
_cell.angle_alpha   90.00
_cell.angle_beta   90.00
_cell.angle_gamma   90.00
#
_symmetry.space_group_name_H-M   'P 1'
#
loop_
_entity.id
_entity.type
_entity.pdbx_description
1 polymer ?
#
loop_
_entity_poly.entity_id
_entity_poly.type
_entity_poly.pdbx_seq_one_letter_code
_entity_poly.pdbx_strand_id
1 'polypeptide(L)'
;VRTIAGAAPSRVSALSRWGATGVDVTTMATLEYPDGLLAQISCSFSTVRHRHAFIAGDAGSIATTYFNDTGPAFPPLVHVRRGNGWDAAHEIIETEALAGFLAEAESFHDLVRFGWDQWTGATPAESIDIAMTLDAIAASSRDGVPVEVAR
;
A
#
# COMPACT_ATOMS: atom_id res chain seq x y z
N VAL A 1 1.30 -2.47 0.18
CA VAL A 1 1.33 -3.76 -0.54
C VAL A 1 2.61 -4.52 -0.25
N ARG A 2 3.80 -3.91 -0.40
CA ARG A 2 5.12 -4.54 -0.15
C ARG A 2 5.18 -5.27 1.19
N THR A 3 4.70 -4.63 2.26
CA THR A 3 4.66 -5.19 3.63
C THR A 3 3.80 -6.46 3.70
N ILE A 4 2.64 -6.48 3.03
CA ILE A 4 1.72 -7.64 3.02
C ILE A 4 2.32 -8.79 2.19
N ALA A 5 2.88 -8.48 1.03
CA ALA A 5 3.47 -9.46 0.13
C ALA A 5 4.81 -10.02 0.63
N GLY A 6 5.50 -9.31 1.54
CA GLY A 6 6.84 -9.71 2.01
C GLY A 6 7.93 -9.65 0.95
N ALA A 7 7.61 -9.27 -0.29
CA ALA A 7 8.52 -9.22 -1.43
C ALA A 7 8.21 -8.04 -2.37
N ALA A 8 9.13 -7.69 -3.25
CA ALA A 8 8.84 -6.84 -4.41
C ALA A 8 8.03 -7.62 -5.45
N PRO A 9 7.15 -6.97 -6.22
CA PRO A 9 6.51 -7.63 -7.35
C PRO A 9 7.56 -8.02 -8.41
N SER A 10 7.26 -9.07 -9.17
CA SER A 10 8.09 -9.49 -10.31
C SER A 10 7.72 -8.73 -11.58
N ARG A 11 6.44 -8.33 -11.71
CA ARG A 11 5.91 -7.71 -12.92
C ARG A 11 4.79 -6.75 -12.57
N VAL A 12 4.65 -5.71 -13.37
CA VAL A 12 3.58 -4.71 -13.24
C VAL A 12 2.92 -4.42 -14.59
N SER A 13 1.61 -4.10 -14.54
CA SER A 13 0.85 -3.58 -15.66
C SER A 13 0.12 -2.33 -15.20
N ALA A 14 0.25 -1.22 -15.91
CA ALA A 14 -0.31 0.04 -15.46
C ALA A 14 -0.93 0.86 -16.59
N LEU A 15 -1.92 1.67 -16.20
CA LEU A 15 -2.55 2.70 -17.03
C LEU A 15 -2.56 4.01 -16.25
N SER A 16 -2.17 5.09 -16.91
CA SER A 16 -2.22 6.42 -16.29
C SER A 16 -2.91 7.44 -17.20
N ARG A 17 -3.60 8.36 -16.56
CA ARG A 17 -4.02 9.60 -17.19
C ARG A 17 -3.00 10.69 -16.86
N TRP A 18 -2.38 11.23 -17.89
CA TRP A 18 -1.33 12.24 -17.77
C TRP A 18 -1.92 13.64 -17.83
N GLY A 19 -1.42 14.53 -16.99
CA GLY A 19 -1.74 15.95 -17.03
C GLY A 19 -0.91 16.69 -18.08
N ALA A 20 -1.26 17.96 -18.33
CA ALA A 20 -0.58 18.82 -19.30
C ALA A 20 0.92 19.04 -18.97
N THR A 21 1.32 18.87 -17.72
CA THR A 21 2.72 19.00 -17.26
C THR A 21 3.54 17.72 -17.38
N GLY A 22 2.94 16.62 -17.90
CA GLY A 22 3.60 15.32 -18.00
C GLY A 22 3.64 14.53 -16.68
N VAL A 23 2.88 14.96 -15.67
CA VAL A 23 2.70 14.23 -14.41
C VAL A 23 1.45 13.35 -14.52
N ASP A 24 1.50 12.14 -13.97
CA ASP A 24 0.36 11.26 -13.87
C ASP A 24 -0.65 11.81 -12.86
N VAL A 25 -1.87 12.04 -13.32
CA VAL A 25 -2.98 12.57 -12.51
C VAL A 25 -3.78 11.45 -11.85
N THR A 26 -3.90 10.35 -12.57
CA THR A 26 -4.58 9.13 -12.09
C THR A 26 -3.81 7.93 -12.61
N THR A 27 -3.47 7.00 -11.73
CA THR A 27 -2.76 5.77 -12.10
C THR A 27 -3.47 4.57 -11.48
N MET A 28 -3.63 3.52 -12.28
CA MET A 28 -4.07 2.20 -11.85
C MET A 28 -3.00 1.19 -12.26
N ALA A 29 -2.66 0.27 -11.36
CA ALA A 29 -1.68 -0.77 -11.66
C ALA A 29 -2.07 -2.11 -11.05
N THR A 30 -1.72 -3.18 -11.76
CA THR A 30 -1.74 -4.56 -11.28
C THR A 30 -0.29 -4.99 -11.03
N LEU A 31 -0.05 -5.60 -9.87
CA LEU A 31 1.25 -6.09 -9.43
C LEU A 31 1.18 -7.61 -9.32
N GLU A 32 2.11 -8.30 -9.94
CA GLU A 32 2.24 -9.76 -9.90
C GLU A 32 3.45 -10.12 -9.03
N TYR A 33 3.28 -11.03 -8.08
CA TYR A 33 4.33 -11.45 -7.15
C TYR A 33 4.81 -12.88 -7.43
N PRO A 34 6.07 -13.22 -7.08
CA PRO A 34 6.65 -14.53 -7.39
C PRO A 34 5.89 -15.72 -6.81
N ASP A 35 5.20 -15.54 -5.69
CA ASP A 35 4.41 -16.54 -5.00
C ASP A 35 2.97 -16.69 -5.53
N GLY A 36 2.62 -15.90 -6.57
CA GLY A 36 1.28 -15.89 -7.18
C GLY A 36 0.30 -14.91 -6.55
N LEU A 37 0.71 -14.12 -5.53
CA LEU A 37 -0.11 -13.03 -5.03
C LEU A 37 -0.32 -12.00 -6.14
N LEU A 38 -1.55 -11.49 -6.25
CA LEU A 38 -1.91 -10.40 -7.14
C LEU A 38 -2.38 -9.21 -6.32
N ALA A 39 -1.94 -8.03 -6.69
CA ALA A 39 -2.43 -6.80 -6.07
C ALA A 39 -2.83 -5.77 -7.11
N GLN A 40 -3.79 -4.94 -6.76
CA GLN A 40 -4.20 -3.78 -7.54
C GLN A 40 -4.03 -2.52 -6.70
N ILE A 41 -3.50 -1.48 -7.31
CA ILE A 41 -3.41 -0.16 -6.71
C ILE A 41 -4.09 0.86 -7.62
N SER A 42 -4.69 1.87 -6.99
CA SER A 42 -5.28 3.01 -7.69
C SER A 42 -5.01 4.27 -6.89
N CYS A 43 -4.51 5.31 -7.54
CA CYS A 43 -4.31 6.61 -6.92
C CYS A 43 -4.67 7.74 -7.88
N SER A 44 -5.12 8.87 -7.35
CA SER A 44 -5.51 10.02 -8.15
C SER A 44 -5.42 11.32 -7.36
N PHE A 45 -5.01 12.40 -8.04
CA PHE A 45 -5.10 13.77 -7.55
C PHE A 45 -6.42 14.46 -7.94
N SER A 46 -7.23 13.84 -8.80
CA SER A 46 -8.44 14.46 -9.38
C SER A 46 -9.74 13.80 -8.94
N THR A 47 -9.70 12.93 -7.93
CA THR A 47 -10.88 12.29 -7.34
C THR A 47 -11.10 12.75 -5.91
N VAL A 48 -12.30 12.48 -5.38
CA VAL A 48 -12.59 12.71 -3.95
C VAL A 48 -11.58 11.94 -3.10
N ARG A 49 -11.14 12.57 -2.00
CA ARG A 49 -10.22 11.94 -1.06
C ARG A 49 -10.83 10.64 -0.52
N HIS A 50 -10.19 9.55 -0.83
CA HIS A 50 -10.56 8.21 -0.41
C HIS A 50 -9.32 7.35 -0.23
N ARG A 51 -9.23 6.63 0.86
CA ARG A 51 -8.12 5.69 1.14
C ARG A 51 -8.69 4.46 1.80
N HIS A 52 -8.41 3.31 1.24
CA HIS A 52 -8.74 2.01 1.83
C HIS A 52 -7.76 0.96 1.33
N ALA A 53 -7.66 -0.13 2.07
CA ALA A 53 -7.03 -1.34 1.62
C ALA A 53 -8.01 -2.51 1.83
N PHE A 54 -8.02 -3.45 0.90
CA PHE A 54 -8.76 -4.69 0.99
C PHE A 54 -7.81 -5.85 0.67
N ILE A 55 -7.74 -6.81 1.57
CA ILE A 55 -6.89 -7.99 1.45
C ILE A 55 -7.79 -9.20 1.55
N ALA A 56 -7.75 -10.09 0.57
CA ALA A 56 -8.50 -11.33 0.56
C ALA A 56 -7.55 -12.52 0.46
N GLY A 57 -7.82 -13.54 1.25
CA GLY A 57 -7.15 -14.82 1.24
C GLY A 57 -8.16 -15.96 1.39
N ASP A 58 -7.67 -17.17 1.39
CA ASP A 58 -8.46 -18.40 1.55
C ASP A 58 -9.08 -18.54 2.96
N ALA A 59 -8.43 -17.95 3.97
CA ALA A 59 -8.89 -17.98 5.36
C ALA A 59 -9.80 -16.80 5.74
N GLY A 60 -10.03 -15.82 4.85
CA GLY A 60 -10.87 -14.66 5.11
C GLY A 60 -10.42 -13.38 4.42
N SER A 61 -10.88 -12.24 4.94
CA SER A 61 -10.49 -10.93 4.39
C SER A 61 -10.29 -9.89 5.47
N ILE A 62 -9.47 -8.90 5.14
CA ILE A 62 -9.24 -7.71 5.94
C ILE A 62 -9.54 -6.49 5.08
N ALA A 63 -10.33 -5.56 5.61
CA ALA A 63 -10.53 -4.25 4.99
C ALA A 63 -10.22 -3.15 6.01
N THR A 64 -9.58 -2.10 5.56
CA THR A 64 -9.27 -0.95 6.41
C THR A 64 -9.42 0.35 5.65
N THR A 65 -9.87 1.38 6.37
CA THR A 65 -9.78 2.76 5.94
C THR A 65 -8.69 3.44 6.74
N TYR A 66 -7.92 4.30 6.10
CA TYR A 66 -6.87 5.04 6.79
C TYR A 66 -6.72 6.45 6.21
N PHE A 67 -6.36 7.38 7.09
CA PHE A 67 -6.00 8.74 6.71
C PHE A 67 -4.66 9.06 7.40
N ASN A 68 -3.79 9.82 6.75
CA ASN A 68 -2.53 10.25 7.38
C ASN A 68 -2.76 11.26 8.51
N ASP A 69 -3.94 11.86 8.54
CA ASP A 69 -4.38 12.79 9.57
C ASP A 69 -5.63 12.17 10.20
N THR A 70 -5.41 11.39 11.24
CA THR A 70 -6.48 10.75 12.00
C THR A 70 -6.85 11.64 13.18
N GLY A 71 -8.01 12.29 13.07
CA GLY A 71 -8.64 12.93 14.22
C GLY A 71 -9.69 12.01 14.87
N PRO A 72 -10.20 12.35 16.05
CA PRO A 72 -11.22 11.56 16.73
C PRO A 72 -12.53 11.37 15.96
N ALA A 73 -12.74 12.16 14.90
CA ALA A 73 -13.90 12.03 14.01
C ALA A 73 -13.82 10.82 13.05
N PHE A 74 -12.64 10.23 12.86
CA PHE A 74 -12.41 9.13 11.93
C PHE A 74 -11.47 8.10 12.57
N PRO A 75 -11.93 7.30 13.53
CA PRO A 75 -11.10 6.26 14.12
C PRO A 75 -10.70 5.26 13.03
N PRO A 76 -9.43 4.83 12.98
CA PRO A 76 -8.99 3.83 12.03
C PRO A 76 -9.61 2.47 12.42
N LEU A 77 -10.41 1.92 11.51
CA LEU A 77 -11.08 0.64 11.71
C LEU A 77 -10.47 -0.44 10.83
N VAL A 78 -10.29 -1.61 11.41
CA VAL A 78 -9.93 -2.83 10.68
C VAL A 78 -11.12 -3.79 10.73
N HIS A 79 -11.68 -4.09 9.56
CA HIS A 79 -12.75 -5.04 9.39
C HIS A 79 -12.16 -6.40 9.05
N VAL A 80 -12.37 -7.39 9.88
CA VAL A 80 -11.85 -8.76 9.71
C VAL A 80 -13.01 -9.70 9.49
N ARG A 81 -12.96 -10.48 8.42
CA ARG A 81 -13.86 -11.62 8.19
C ARG A 81 -13.04 -12.89 8.25
N ARG A 82 -13.45 -13.84 9.10
CA ARG A 82 -12.76 -15.13 9.27
C ARG A 82 -13.59 -16.23 8.61
N GLY A 83 -13.00 -16.90 7.63
CA GLY A 83 -13.66 -17.90 6.81
C GLY A 83 -14.08 -17.36 5.43
N ASN A 84 -14.47 -18.26 4.54
CA ASN A 84 -14.82 -17.99 3.15
C ASN A 84 -16.33 -18.09 2.86
N GLY A 85 -17.16 -18.41 3.86
CA GLY A 85 -18.61 -18.51 3.74
C GLY A 85 -19.30 -17.14 3.70
N TRP A 86 -20.51 -17.08 3.16
CA TRP A 86 -21.35 -15.87 3.18
C TRP A 86 -21.72 -15.42 4.59
N ASP A 87 -21.74 -16.35 5.54
CA ASP A 87 -22.01 -16.19 6.96
C ASP A 87 -20.74 -16.06 7.81
N ALA A 88 -19.58 -15.84 7.17
CA ALA A 88 -18.30 -15.70 7.86
C ALA A 88 -18.37 -14.61 8.95
N ALA A 89 -17.86 -14.95 10.14
CA ALA A 89 -17.84 -14.05 11.28
C ALA A 89 -17.15 -12.73 10.92
N HIS A 90 -17.78 -11.62 11.31
CA HIS A 90 -17.29 -10.28 11.07
C HIS A 90 -16.93 -9.61 12.38
N GLU A 91 -15.71 -9.16 12.51
CA GLU A 91 -15.14 -8.45 13.63
C GLU A 91 -14.70 -7.05 13.18
N ILE A 92 -14.96 -6.05 14.00
CA ILE A 92 -14.45 -4.69 13.79
C ILE A 92 -13.49 -4.39 14.92
N ILE A 93 -12.25 -4.09 14.55
CA ILE A 93 -11.18 -3.73 15.48
C ILE A 93 -10.95 -2.23 15.31
N GLU A 94 -11.20 -1.48 16.38
CA GLU A 94 -10.79 -0.09 16.47
C GLU A 94 -9.32 -0.02 16.89
N THR A 95 -8.51 0.71 16.15
CA THR A 95 -7.09 0.91 16.45
C THR A 95 -6.87 2.32 16.98
N GLU A 96 -5.75 2.54 17.65
CA GLU A 96 -5.38 3.85 18.14
C GLU A 96 -5.22 4.85 16.99
N ALA A 97 -5.83 6.02 17.14
CA ALA A 97 -5.69 7.13 16.20
C ALA A 97 -4.34 7.83 16.44
N LEU A 98 -3.36 7.52 15.63
CA LEU A 98 -2.05 8.16 15.65
C LEU A 98 -1.91 9.16 14.50
N ALA A 99 -1.31 10.31 14.76
CA ALA A 99 -0.86 11.20 13.70
C ALA A 99 0.32 10.55 12.97
N GLY A 100 0.12 10.11 11.72
CA GLY A 100 1.10 9.33 10.97
C GLY A 100 2.48 9.98 10.89
N PHE A 101 2.55 11.30 10.67
CA PHE A 101 3.81 12.03 10.64
C PHE A 101 4.51 12.11 12.01
N LEU A 102 3.73 12.16 13.10
CA LEU A 102 4.31 12.10 14.45
C LEU A 102 4.91 10.72 14.71
N ALA A 103 4.18 9.66 14.40
CA ALA A 103 4.66 8.28 14.56
C ALA A 103 5.92 8.02 13.71
N GLU A 104 6.00 8.58 12.50
CA GLU A 104 7.18 8.51 11.65
C GLU A 104 8.38 9.22 12.30
N ALA A 105 8.18 10.43 12.82
CA ALA A 105 9.23 11.21 13.48
C ALA A 105 9.72 10.53 14.77
N GLU A 106 8.80 9.99 15.57
CA GLU A 106 9.14 9.24 16.78
C GLU A 106 9.92 7.97 16.45
N SER A 107 9.47 7.18 15.47
CA SER A 107 10.20 5.99 15.02
C SER A 107 11.60 6.32 14.51
N PHE A 108 11.77 7.43 13.78
CA PHE A 108 13.09 7.88 13.33
C PHE A 108 13.97 8.36 14.50
N HIS A 109 13.38 9.07 15.46
CA HIS A 109 14.09 9.44 16.69
C HIS A 109 14.60 8.22 17.44
N ASP A 110 13.79 7.18 17.57
CA ASP A 110 14.14 5.94 18.27
C ASP A 110 15.20 5.15 17.50
N LEU A 111 15.14 5.12 16.16
CA LEU A 111 16.21 4.58 15.33
C LEU A 111 17.54 5.26 15.60
N VAL A 112 17.56 6.59 15.68
CA VAL A 112 18.81 7.36 15.93
C VAL A 112 19.36 7.12 17.34
N ARG A 113 18.51 6.97 18.33
CA ARG A 113 18.91 6.79 19.73
C ARG A 113 19.23 5.36 20.12
N PHE A 114 18.51 4.40 19.59
CA PHE A 114 18.50 3.01 20.08
C PHE A 114 18.85 1.98 19.00
N GLY A 115 18.95 2.41 17.74
CA GLY A 115 19.35 1.54 16.62
C GLY A 115 18.16 0.92 15.87
N TRP A 116 18.51 0.06 14.92
CA TRP A 116 17.56 -0.53 13.94
C TRP A 116 16.44 -1.36 14.56
N ASP A 117 16.66 -1.94 15.75
CA ASP A 117 15.65 -2.76 16.43
C ASP A 117 14.39 -1.97 16.81
N GLN A 118 14.49 -0.64 16.84
CA GLN A 118 13.37 0.26 17.15
C GLN A 118 12.74 0.88 15.88
N TRP A 119 13.30 0.57 14.71
CA TRP A 119 12.77 1.08 13.45
C TRP A 119 11.53 0.31 13.00
N THR A 120 10.40 0.98 12.84
CA THR A 120 9.13 0.38 12.40
C THR A 120 8.79 0.70 10.94
N GLY A 121 9.59 1.52 10.28
CA GLY A 121 9.42 1.88 8.86
C GLY A 121 10.05 0.88 7.91
N ALA A 122 10.01 1.21 6.62
CA ALA A 122 10.66 0.42 5.58
C ALA A 122 12.19 0.42 5.74
N THR A 123 12.80 -0.72 5.52
CA THR A 123 14.25 -0.84 5.42
C THR A 123 14.78 -0.15 4.16
N PRO A 124 16.09 0.16 4.07
CA PRO A 124 16.68 0.67 2.83
C PRO A 124 16.43 -0.23 1.61
N ALA A 125 16.49 -1.55 1.79
CA ALA A 125 16.23 -2.51 0.72
C ALA A 125 14.76 -2.46 0.26
N GLU A 126 13.81 -2.39 1.19
CA GLU A 126 12.39 -2.23 0.87
C GLU A 126 12.09 -0.91 0.20
N SER A 127 12.78 0.17 0.58
CA SER A 127 12.65 1.47 -0.06
C SER A 127 13.14 1.45 -1.50
N ILE A 128 14.23 0.72 -1.78
CA ILE A 128 14.72 0.49 -3.14
C ILE A 128 13.71 -0.34 -3.94
N ASP A 129 13.20 -1.44 -3.40
CA ASP A 129 12.14 -2.25 -4.03
C ASP A 129 10.92 -1.40 -4.42
N ILE A 130 10.50 -0.49 -3.53
CA ILE A 130 9.38 0.42 -3.77
C ILE A 130 9.70 1.38 -4.92
N ALA A 131 10.88 2.00 -4.92
CA ALA A 131 11.31 2.92 -5.98
C ALA A 131 11.35 2.22 -7.34
N MET A 132 11.94 1.03 -7.43
CA MET A 132 12.00 0.22 -8.65
C MET A 132 10.60 -0.19 -9.14
N THR A 133 9.69 -0.49 -8.21
CA THR A 133 8.29 -0.79 -8.54
C THR A 133 7.59 0.44 -9.14
N LEU A 134 7.81 1.62 -8.59
CA LEU A 134 7.23 2.88 -9.10
C LEU A 134 7.79 3.21 -10.50
N ASP A 135 9.08 3.00 -10.74
CA ASP A 135 9.69 3.18 -12.05
C ASP A 135 9.10 2.23 -13.10
N ALA A 136 8.91 0.95 -12.73
CA ALA A 136 8.27 -0.03 -13.59
C ALA A 136 6.80 0.30 -13.88
N ILE A 137 6.03 0.80 -12.90
CA ILE A 137 4.66 1.30 -13.09
C ILE A 137 4.66 2.48 -14.08
N ALA A 138 5.56 3.43 -13.93
CA ALA A 138 5.67 4.57 -14.81
C ALA A 138 6.04 4.15 -16.25
N ALA A 139 6.98 3.23 -16.41
CA ALA A 139 7.34 2.67 -17.70
C ALA A 139 6.16 1.93 -18.35
N SER A 140 5.52 1.02 -17.60
CA SER A 140 4.36 0.27 -18.11
C SER A 140 3.24 1.18 -18.58
N SER A 141 2.94 2.24 -17.82
CA SER A 141 1.87 3.18 -18.19
C SER A 141 2.19 4.07 -19.38
N ARG A 142 3.48 4.33 -19.68
CA ARG A 142 3.90 5.08 -20.87
C ARG A 142 3.93 4.21 -22.11
N ASP A 143 4.43 2.99 -21.96
CA ASP A 143 4.68 2.08 -23.10
C ASP A 143 3.45 1.23 -23.43
N GLY A 144 2.46 1.16 -22.53
CA GLY A 144 1.22 0.39 -22.69
C GLY A 144 1.43 -1.13 -22.65
N VAL A 145 2.53 -1.59 -22.05
CA VAL A 145 2.89 -3.01 -21.93
C VAL A 145 3.28 -3.36 -20.50
N PRO A 146 3.12 -4.63 -20.08
CA PRO A 146 3.65 -5.09 -18.81
C PRO A 146 5.18 -4.96 -18.76
N VAL A 147 5.70 -4.62 -17.58
CA VAL A 147 7.14 -4.42 -17.33
C VAL A 147 7.59 -5.32 -16.17
N GLU A 148 8.69 -6.02 -16.36
CA GLU A 148 9.36 -6.74 -15.27
C GLU A 148 10.03 -5.74 -14.33
N VAL A 149 9.88 -5.97 -13.01
CA VAL A 149 10.55 -5.14 -12.01
C VAL A 149 12.00 -5.60 -11.94
N ALA A 150 12.91 -4.73 -12.36
CA ALA A 150 14.35 -5.02 -12.29
C ALA A 150 14.78 -5.28 -10.82
N ARG A 151 15.72 -6.17 -10.61
CA ARG A 151 16.35 -6.45 -9.31
C ARG A 151 17.85 -6.24 -9.40
#